data_6e33e2a928f294fde924ef61331d949a
#
_entry.id   6e33e2a928f294fde924ef61331d949a
#
_cell.length_a   1.000
_cell.length_b   1.000
_cell.length_c   1.000
_cell.angle_alpha   90.00
_cell.angle_beta   90.00
_cell.angle_gamma   90.00
#
_symmetry.space_group_name_H-M   'P 1'
#
loop_
_entity.id
_entity.type
_entity.pdbx_description
1 polymer ?
#
loop_
_entity_poly.entity_id
_entity_poly.type
_entity_poly.pdbx_seq_one_letter_code
_entity_poly.pdbx_strand_id
1 'polypeptide(L)'
;MGNKVVVVLLVIVLVLSLLIAGAVGFLWYRDNHVFVEGKAYPIQATSLDLREESISFSHYDALQSALPKCSIVWNVPFQGGQVSSDAQSLTVEKLTQTDVEILLKYFPRLETLNADGCREYDTLENIQTQRPGWNVEYQVDIGGSSCAPDTTQLVLENGQYTLQALTENLPHLPQIASIQLKMPELTQEELQTLRESFPDIAITCTVEILGQEYDDQTTSLDLSAMSDQDAQQVADKLAMLPNLEAVELTKGDGPSTLSKETAKLLMEAAPEAKFHYTFDFFGTTLSADQEEVHIKNTKIGDEGLDEARQALDLMTGCKRFVLENCQISNEEMAKLREDYRNKTKVVWRVNYGKGSTMTDVDALRAVYDLVDDNSGNLKYCEDVKYIDFGHNEYLDSCEFVAGMPNLEYIILSGSPIKDLTPFANCKKLKFLEIAFCGYVEDLSPLANCTELELLNIANTKVKDLSPLKDLPLTNLTLNDSKVSREDREAFAADHPDCLVKASGNPYGAGWRYVDEKNTQKYPYYAMLADVFGYPEETFNHTGKYTDITIDAYLTEEERAARQEKLAKRQEAQAESAPTEDATQPTEETKQTQETQPAA
;
A
#
# COMPACT_ATOMS: atom_id res chain seq x y z
N MET A 1 97.05 26.48 -87.01
CA MET A 1 95.62 25.95 -86.83
C MET A 1 95.48 24.92 -85.73
N GLY A 2 96.58 24.27 -85.23
CA GLY A 2 96.51 23.20 -84.24
C GLY A 2 96.00 23.59 -82.81
N ASN A 3 96.40 24.78 -82.27
CA ASN A 3 96.04 25.16 -80.86
C ASN A 3 94.57 25.53 -80.60
N LYS A 4 93.82 26.01 -81.61
CA LYS A 4 92.38 26.35 -81.42
C LYS A 4 91.52 25.09 -81.37
N VAL A 5 91.87 24.02 -82.10
CA VAL A 5 91.13 22.76 -82.09
C VAL A 5 91.31 22.01 -80.75
N VAL A 6 92.55 22.05 -80.20
CA VAL A 6 92.85 21.43 -78.89
C VAL A 6 92.09 22.15 -77.75
N VAL A 7 92.01 23.48 -77.79
CA VAL A 7 91.29 24.26 -76.80
C VAL A 7 89.74 23.98 -76.88
N VAL A 8 89.19 23.88 -78.09
CA VAL A 8 87.79 23.56 -78.31
C VAL A 8 87.46 22.13 -77.80
N LEU A 9 88.34 21.14 -78.09
CA LEU A 9 88.18 19.78 -77.58
C LEU A 9 88.28 19.70 -76.06
N LEU A 10 89.19 20.43 -75.43
CA LEU A 10 89.34 20.52 -74.00
C LEU A 10 88.09 21.15 -73.34
N VAL A 11 87.51 22.20 -73.94
CA VAL A 11 86.26 22.82 -73.46
C VAL A 11 85.08 21.86 -73.60
N ILE A 12 84.98 21.13 -74.74
CA ILE A 12 83.91 20.12 -74.94
C ILE A 12 84.07 18.99 -73.92
N VAL A 13 85.25 18.49 -73.66
CA VAL A 13 85.53 17.46 -72.66
C VAL A 13 85.21 17.98 -71.27
N LEU A 14 85.54 19.22 -70.97
CA LEU A 14 85.19 19.85 -69.68
C LEU A 14 83.69 20.00 -69.53
N VAL A 15 82.99 20.47 -70.56
CA VAL A 15 81.53 20.61 -70.55
C VAL A 15 80.84 19.24 -70.43
N LEU A 16 81.32 18.22 -71.19
CA LEU A 16 80.79 16.84 -71.08
C LEU A 16 81.06 16.23 -69.70
N SER A 17 82.27 16.46 -69.14
CA SER A 17 82.57 15.96 -67.78
C SER A 17 81.74 16.66 -66.73
N LEU A 18 81.44 17.94 -66.84
CA LEU A 18 80.52 18.67 -65.98
C LEU A 18 79.06 18.19 -66.12
N LEU A 19 78.67 17.92 -67.39
CA LEU A 19 77.31 17.34 -67.62
C LEU A 19 77.18 15.91 -67.07
N ILE A 20 78.23 15.07 -67.24
CA ILE A 20 78.28 13.72 -66.67
C ILE A 20 78.34 13.79 -65.16
N ALA A 21 79.17 14.66 -64.59
CA ALA A 21 79.23 14.86 -63.14
C ALA A 21 77.85 15.36 -62.56
N GLY A 22 77.23 16.28 -63.32
CA GLY A 22 75.90 16.76 -62.98
C GLY A 22 74.86 15.66 -63.08
N ALA A 23 74.88 14.82 -64.12
CA ALA A 23 73.96 13.68 -64.29
C ALA A 23 74.21 12.61 -63.23
N VAL A 24 75.43 12.26 -62.91
CA VAL A 24 75.79 11.32 -61.86
C VAL A 24 75.38 11.88 -60.49
N GLY A 25 75.64 13.17 -60.26
CA GLY A 25 75.21 13.86 -59.05
C GLY A 25 73.70 13.89 -58.92
N PHE A 26 73.00 14.13 -60.02
CA PHE A 26 71.49 14.09 -60.02
C PHE A 26 70.97 12.68 -59.81
N LEU A 27 71.51 11.63 -60.41
CA LEU A 27 71.14 10.25 -60.22
C LEU A 27 71.41 9.82 -58.77
N TRP A 28 72.60 10.15 -58.23
CA TRP A 28 72.91 9.87 -56.81
C TRP A 28 71.98 10.60 -55.86
N TYR A 29 71.68 11.88 -56.17
CA TYR A 29 70.76 12.68 -55.39
C TYR A 29 69.35 12.06 -55.40
N ARG A 30 68.87 11.68 -56.60
CA ARG A 30 67.58 11.01 -56.79
C ARG A 30 67.51 9.66 -56.06
N ASP A 31 68.56 8.87 -56.11
CA ASP A 31 68.62 7.54 -55.52
C ASP A 31 68.80 7.59 -53.99
N ASN A 32 69.21 8.72 -53.43
CA ASN A 32 69.37 8.92 -51.97
C ASN A 32 68.29 9.82 -51.34
N HIS A 33 67.31 10.30 -52.13
CA HIS A 33 66.22 11.14 -51.62
C HIS A 33 64.86 10.63 -52.13
N VAL A 34 63.84 10.71 -51.25
CA VAL A 34 62.47 10.61 -51.67
C VAL A 34 61.91 12.00 -51.95
N PHE A 35 61.06 12.09 -52.97
CA PHE A 35 60.47 13.36 -53.41
C PHE A 35 58.99 13.35 -53.08
N VAL A 36 58.59 14.28 -52.25
CA VAL A 36 57.20 14.46 -51.88
C VAL A 36 56.79 15.91 -52.15
N GLU A 37 55.77 16.09 -52.96
CA GLU A 37 55.27 17.42 -53.39
C GLU A 37 56.36 18.40 -53.83
N GLY A 38 57.36 17.87 -54.54
CA GLY A 38 58.46 18.69 -55.11
C GLY A 38 59.61 18.99 -54.14
N LYS A 39 59.56 18.52 -52.89
CA LYS A 39 60.65 18.61 -51.91
C LYS A 39 61.39 17.27 -51.81
N ALA A 40 62.72 17.33 -51.63
CA ALA A 40 63.59 16.16 -51.52
C ALA A 40 63.96 15.90 -50.04
N TYR A 41 63.78 14.69 -49.58
CA TYR A 41 64.13 14.27 -48.24
C TYR A 41 65.07 13.07 -48.25
N PRO A 42 66.10 13.03 -47.39
CA PRO A 42 67.09 11.94 -47.41
C PRO A 42 66.42 10.59 -47.07
N ILE A 43 66.67 9.56 -47.90
CA ILE A 43 66.01 8.23 -47.72
C ILE A 43 66.47 7.52 -46.44
N GLN A 44 67.63 7.88 -45.90
CA GLN A 44 68.19 7.32 -44.66
C GLN A 44 67.91 8.19 -43.43
N ALA A 45 67.06 9.21 -43.55
CA ALA A 45 66.70 10.05 -42.42
C ALA A 45 66.00 9.20 -41.32
N THR A 46 66.54 9.25 -40.14
CA THR A 46 65.94 8.63 -38.97
C THR A 46 65.05 9.62 -38.20
N SER A 47 65.25 10.93 -38.41
CA SER A 47 64.44 12.01 -37.89
C SER A 47 64.39 13.19 -38.81
N LEU A 48 63.27 13.85 -38.96
CA LEU A 48 63.09 15.10 -39.70
C LEU A 48 62.32 16.09 -38.80
N ASP A 49 62.90 17.31 -38.71
CA ASP A 49 62.20 18.42 -38.06
C ASP A 49 61.70 19.39 -39.14
N LEU A 50 60.36 19.40 -39.32
CA LEU A 50 59.68 20.20 -40.35
C LEU A 50 58.85 21.31 -39.78
N ARG A 51 59.11 21.72 -38.53
CA ARG A 51 58.31 22.75 -37.84
C ARG A 51 58.41 24.13 -38.43
N GLU A 52 59.51 24.40 -39.12
CA GLU A 52 59.68 25.66 -39.86
C GLU A 52 59.02 25.63 -41.27
N GLU A 53 58.50 24.47 -41.67
CA GLU A 53 57.83 24.25 -42.94
C GLU A 53 56.36 24.13 -42.82
N SER A 54 55.57 24.84 -43.62
CA SER A 54 54.12 24.61 -43.69
C SER A 54 53.82 23.43 -44.59
N ILE A 55 53.63 22.26 -44.06
CA ILE A 55 53.23 21.07 -44.80
C ILE A 55 51.74 20.71 -44.55
N SER A 56 51.15 20.08 -45.57
CA SER A 56 49.78 19.60 -45.49
C SER A 56 49.72 18.20 -44.87
N PHE A 57 48.50 17.74 -44.43
CA PHE A 57 48.26 16.36 -44.01
C PHE A 57 48.67 15.36 -45.12
N SER A 58 48.33 15.64 -46.39
CA SER A 58 48.69 14.79 -47.52
C SER A 58 50.22 14.71 -47.73
N HIS A 59 50.92 15.82 -47.52
CA HIS A 59 52.38 15.87 -47.59
C HIS A 59 52.99 14.99 -46.46
N TYR A 60 52.54 15.14 -45.23
CA TYR A 60 53.02 14.32 -44.13
C TYR A 60 52.77 12.84 -44.39
N ASP A 61 51.50 12.46 -44.77
CA ASP A 61 51.14 11.08 -45.05
C ASP A 61 51.97 10.43 -46.16
N ALA A 62 52.19 11.16 -47.25
CA ALA A 62 53.05 10.69 -48.32
C ALA A 62 54.50 10.53 -47.87
N LEU A 63 55.00 11.49 -47.07
CA LEU A 63 56.35 11.45 -46.52
C LEU A 63 56.56 10.32 -45.52
N GLN A 64 55.63 10.14 -44.62
CA GLN A 64 55.65 9.05 -43.63
C GLN A 64 55.52 7.66 -44.30
N SER A 65 54.74 7.57 -45.39
CA SER A 65 54.64 6.35 -46.18
C SER A 65 55.93 6.03 -46.90
N ALA A 66 56.61 7.06 -47.41
CA ALA A 66 57.91 6.91 -48.09
C ALA A 66 59.09 6.66 -47.13
N LEU A 67 59.01 7.17 -45.93
CA LEU A 67 60.01 7.03 -44.84
C LEU A 67 59.36 6.41 -43.55
N PRO A 68 58.95 5.14 -43.56
CA PRO A 68 58.15 4.56 -42.50
C PRO A 68 58.88 4.43 -41.15
N LYS A 69 60.22 4.54 -41.15
CA LYS A 69 61.06 4.46 -39.93
C LYS A 69 61.54 5.82 -39.44
N CYS A 70 61.24 6.89 -40.19
CA CYS A 70 61.66 8.24 -39.85
C CYS A 70 60.72 8.87 -38.85
N SER A 71 61.24 9.40 -37.76
CA SER A 71 60.51 10.24 -36.85
C SER A 71 60.35 11.64 -37.44
N ILE A 72 59.15 12.01 -37.85
CA ILE A 72 58.83 13.29 -38.44
C ILE A 72 58.13 14.18 -37.40
N VAL A 73 58.77 15.29 -37.07
CA VAL A 73 58.18 16.34 -36.23
C VAL A 73 57.80 17.50 -37.13
N TRP A 74 56.54 17.93 -37.02
CA TRP A 74 55.98 19.01 -37.85
C TRP A 74 54.89 19.76 -37.07
N ASN A 75 54.46 20.90 -37.56
CA ASN A 75 53.35 21.65 -37.01
C ASN A 75 52.04 21.16 -37.64
N VAL A 76 51.27 20.45 -36.87
CA VAL A 76 49.96 19.91 -37.23
C VAL A 76 48.94 21.05 -37.23
N PRO A 77 48.19 21.28 -38.32
CA PRO A 77 47.04 22.20 -38.32
C PRO A 77 45.95 21.59 -37.41
N PHE A 78 45.68 22.24 -36.27
CA PHE A 78 44.71 21.75 -35.29
C PHE A 78 43.93 22.91 -34.69
N GLN A 79 42.59 22.85 -34.77
CA GLN A 79 41.64 23.84 -34.21
C GLN A 79 41.98 25.29 -34.62
N GLY A 80 42.34 25.52 -35.87
CA GLY A 80 42.66 26.84 -36.42
C GLY A 80 44.07 27.38 -36.05
N GLY A 81 44.83 26.61 -35.28
CA GLY A 81 46.24 26.88 -34.93
C GLY A 81 47.21 25.90 -35.56
N GLN A 82 48.46 25.99 -35.13
CA GLN A 82 49.55 25.07 -35.48
C GLN A 82 50.14 24.50 -34.20
N VAL A 83 50.18 23.19 -34.05
CA VAL A 83 50.64 22.50 -32.84
C VAL A 83 51.73 21.47 -33.25
N SER A 84 52.82 21.44 -32.51
CA SER A 84 53.93 20.51 -32.84
C SER A 84 53.45 19.05 -32.60
N SER A 85 53.72 18.18 -33.56
CA SER A 85 53.38 16.76 -33.53
C SER A 85 54.05 15.96 -32.40
N ASP A 86 55.14 16.52 -31.80
CA ASP A 86 55.80 15.94 -30.62
C ASP A 86 55.31 16.50 -29.29
N ALA A 87 54.19 17.23 -29.31
CA ALA A 87 53.53 17.69 -28.08
C ALA A 87 53.20 16.51 -27.18
N GLN A 88 53.55 16.63 -25.90
CA GLN A 88 53.23 15.66 -24.85
C GLN A 88 51.91 15.98 -24.14
N SER A 89 51.45 17.23 -24.21
CA SER A 89 50.17 17.65 -23.68
C SER A 89 49.46 18.61 -24.62
N LEU A 90 48.12 18.51 -24.67
CA LEU A 90 47.24 19.41 -25.43
C LEU A 90 46.07 19.82 -24.58
N THR A 91 45.61 21.06 -24.80
CA THR A 91 44.38 21.56 -24.21
C THR A 91 43.35 21.79 -25.31
N VAL A 92 42.13 21.29 -25.12
CA VAL A 92 40.99 21.44 -26.03
C VAL A 92 39.76 21.88 -25.30
N GLU A 93 38.97 22.78 -25.87
CA GLU A 93 37.71 23.25 -25.31
C GLU A 93 36.50 22.57 -25.98
N LYS A 94 36.69 22.00 -27.15
CA LYS A 94 35.69 21.32 -27.95
C LYS A 94 36.34 20.33 -28.91
N LEU A 95 35.66 19.23 -29.18
CA LEU A 95 36.14 18.18 -30.08
C LEU A 95 35.10 17.88 -31.17
N THR A 96 35.57 17.94 -32.44
CA THR A 96 34.81 17.39 -33.56
C THR A 96 35.37 16.02 -33.94
N GLN A 97 34.61 15.22 -34.69
CA GLN A 97 35.08 13.93 -35.20
C GLN A 97 36.40 14.07 -35.97
N THR A 98 36.58 15.17 -36.75
CA THR A 98 37.82 15.47 -37.46
C THR A 98 38.97 15.73 -36.49
N ASP A 99 38.73 16.46 -35.39
CA ASP A 99 39.79 16.72 -34.39
C ASP A 99 40.26 15.41 -33.75
N VAL A 100 39.32 14.48 -33.46
CA VAL A 100 39.66 13.15 -32.93
C VAL A 100 40.58 12.37 -33.90
N GLU A 101 40.23 12.36 -35.19
CA GLU A 101 41.04 11.69 -36.22
C GLU A 101 42.46 12.30 -36.29
N ILE A 102 42.57 13.63 -36.22
CA ILE A 102 43.83 14.34 -36.20
C ILE A 102 44.65 13.99 -34.94
N LEU A 103 44.01 14.04 -33.75
CA LEU A 103 44.66 13.71 -32.48
C LEU A 103 45.23 12.29 -32.49
N LEU A 104 44.43 11.31 -32.90
CA LEU A 104 44.81 9.90 -32.87
C LEU A 104 45.93 9.58 -33.89
N LYS A 105 46.01 10.31 -35.00
CA LYS A 105 46.92 10.01 -36.10
C LYS A 105 48.22 10.81 -36.05
N TYR A 106 48.16 12.09 -35.72
CA TYR A 106 49.28 13.00 -35.94
C TYR A 106 50.01 13.45 -34.68
N PHE A 107 49.55 12.99 -33.46
CA PHE A 107 50.21 13.28 -32.17
C PHE A 107 50.72 12.00 -31.49
N PRO A 108 51.76 11.35 -32.05
CA PRO A 108 52.24 10.05 -31.56
C PRO A 108 52.91 10.09 -30.19
N ARG A 109 53.27 11.28 -29.69
CA ARG A 109 53.90 11.49 -28.39
C ARG A 109 53.00 12.11 -27.34
N LEU A 110 51.69 12.27 -27.63
CA LEU A 110 50.74 12.82 -26.70
C LEU A 110 50.57 11.87 -25.52
N GLU A 111 50.71 12.39 -24.33
CA GLU A 111 50.56 11.70 -23.05
C GLU A 111 49.35 12.24 -22.27
N THR A 112 49.08 13.55 -22.34
CA THR A 112 48.00 14.22 -21.63
C THR A 112 47.13 15.03 -22.59
N LEU A 113 45.85 14.80 -22.56
CA LEU A 113 44.83 15.61 -23.21
C LEU A 113 43.99 16.30 -22.15
N ASN A 114 44.18 17.59 -21.93
CA ASN A 114 43.34 18.40 -21.06
C ASN A 114 42.11 18.88 -21.85
N ALA A 115 40.92 18.45 -21.43
CA ALA A 115 39.64 18.71 -22.08
C ALA A 115 38.60 19.24 -21.08
N ASP A 116 39.02 19.97 -20.04
CA ASP A 116 38.13 20.48 -18.96
C ASP A 116 36.96 21.33 -19.49
N GLY A 117 37.10 21.95 -20.65
CA GLY A 117 36.02 22.71 -21.29
C GLY A 117 35.10 21.90 -22.19
N CYS A 118 35.48 20.65 -22.54
CA CYS A 118 34.73 19.80 -23.46
C CYS A 118 33.43 19.26 -22.81
N ARG A 119 32.39 19.19 -23.62
CA ARG A 119 31.07 18.57 -23.25
C ARG A 119 30.75 17.33 -24.09
N GLU A 120 31.63 16.97 -25.01
CA GLU A 120 31.49 15.80 -25.87
C GLU A 120 32.02 14.54 -25.17
N TYR A 121 31.38 14.15 -24.03
CA TYR A 121 31.87 13.10 -23.13
C TYR A 121 32.03 11.74 -23.81
N ASP A 122 31.07 11.31 -24.62
CA ASP A 122 31.17 10.07 -25.42
C ASP A 122 32.45 10.05 -26.27
N THR A 123 32.81 11.23 -26.82
CA THR A 123 34.03 11.38 -27.66
C THR A 123 35.28 11.24 -26.81
N LEU A 124 35.32 11.83 -25.61
CA LEU A 124 36.44 11.73 -24.68
C LEU A 124 36.65 10.30 -24.19
N GLU A 125 35.55 9.59 -23.83
CA GLU A 125 35.57 8.17 -23.44
C GLU A 125 36.07 7.26 -24.58
N ASN A 126 35.66 7.57 -25.81
CA ASN A 126 36.15 6.86 -27.01
C ASN A 126 37.65 7.08 -27.22
N ILE A 127 38.14 8.31 -27.04
CA ILE A 127 39.60 8.61 -27.10
C ILE A 127 40.34 7.80 -26.04
N GLN A 128 39.85 7.80 -24.78
CA GLN A 128 40.44 7.06 -23.68
C GLN A 128 40.48 5.54 -23.97
N THR A 129 39.42 5.02 -24.61
CA THR A 129 39.34 3.61 -25.00
C THR A 129 40.35 3.26 -26.10
N GLN A 130 40.52 4.14 -27.13
CA GLN A 130 41.45 3.92 -28.22
C GLN A 130 42.91 4.17 -27.83
N ARG A 131 43.15 4.99 -26.82
CA ARG A 131 44.46 5.37 -26.31
C ARG A 131 44.53 5.22 -24.78
N PRO A 132 44.52 4.00 -24.25
CA PRO A 132 44.47 3.76 -22.80
C PRO A 132 45.74 4.23 -22.07
N GLY A 133 46.80 4.56 -22.80
CA GLY A 133 48.01 5.15 -22.24
C GLY A 133 48.00 6.68 -22.16
N TRP A 134 46.96 7.33 -22.69
CA TRP A 134 46.81 8.77 -22.54
C TRP A 134 46.09 9.09 -21.24
N ASN A 135 46.49 10.18 -20.61
CA ASN A 135 45.77 10.80 -19.50
C ASN A 135 44.80 11.82 -20.11
N VAL A 136 43.51 11.47 -20.21
CA VAL A 136 42.45 12.38 -20.69
C VAL A 136 41.78 13.03 -19.48
N GLU A 137 42.11 14.29 -19.26
CA GLU A 137 41.62 15.08 -18.14
C GLU A 137 40.39 15.87 -18.56
N TYR A 138 39.24 15.62 -17.97
CA TYR A 138 38.02 16.39 -18.20
C TYR A 138 37.14 16.38 -16.95
N GLN A 139 36.20 17.29 -16.93
CA GLN A 139 35.21 17.40 -15.86
C GLN A 139 33.80 17.21 -16.44
N VAL A 140 33.00 16.39 -15.78
CA VAL A 140 31.60 16.21 -16.11
C VAL A 140 30.78 17.30 -15.43
N ASP A 141 30.06 18.08 -16.22
CA ASP A 141 29.19 19.16 -15.74
C ASP A 141 27.89 18.61 -15.20
N ILE A 142 27.52 19.00 -14.00
CA ILE A 142 26.27 18.64 -13.36
C ILE A 142 25.31 19.84 -13.19
N GLY A 143 25.58 20.95 -13.88
CA GLY A 143 24.67 22.09 -14.04
C GLY A 143 24.88 23.27 -13.09
N GLY A 144 25.87 23.19 -12.20
CA GLY A 144 26.27 24.26 -11.29
C GLY A 144 27.68 24.04 -10.73
N SER A 145 28.11 22.81 -10.82
CA SER A 145 29.48 22.38 -10.58
C SER A 145 29.89 21.30 -11.55
N SER A 146 31.10 20.82 -11.44
CA SER A 146 31.60 19.72 -12.24
C SER A 146 32.45 18.77 -11.39
N CYS A 147 32.61 17.52 -11.85
CA CYS A 147 33.37 16.50 -11.16
C CYS A 147 34.17 15.64 -12.13
N ALA A 148 35.22 15.00 -11.64
CA ALA A 148 36.03 14.09 -12.43
C ALA A 148 35.25 12.80 -12.77
N PRO A 149 35.50 12.17 -13.93
CA PRO A 149 34.75 10.96 -14.35
C PRO A 149 34.99 9.73 -13.44
N ASP A 150 36.04 9.71 -12.66
CA ASP A 150 36.35 8.67 -11.67
C ASP A 150 35.75 8.94 -10.27
N THR A 151 34.89 9.97 -10.16
CA THR A 151 34.19 10.30 -8.91
C THR A 151 33.30 9.14 -8.49
N THR A 152 33.44 8.72 -7.23
CA THR A 152 32.65 7.62 -6.65
C THR A 152 31.50 8.09 -5.77
N GLN A 153 31.57 9.31 -5.25
CA GLN A 153 30.56 9.90 -4.37
C GLN A 153 30.40 11.39 -4.64
N LEU A 154 29.17 11.87 -4.62
CA LEU A 154 28.84 13.29 -4.70
C LEU A 154 28.04 13.74 -3.50
N VAL A 155 28.36 14.90 -2.98
CA VAL A 155 27.56 15.64 -2.01
C VAL A 155 27.24 16.99 -2.62
N LEU A 156 25.96 17.24 -2.89
CA LEU A 156 25.51 18.38 -3.70
C LEU A 156 24.53 19.24 -2.91
N GLU A 157 24.80 20.54 -2.91
CA GLU A 157 23.90 21.57 -2.36
C GLU A 157 23.14 22.28 -3.48
N ASN A 158 22.07 22.99 -3.15
CA ASN A 158 21.33 23.79 -4.13
C ASN A 158 22.25 24.76 -4.88
N GLY A 159 22.04 24.88 -6.19
CA GLY A 159 22.85 25.70 -7.08
C GLY A 159 24.13 25.01 -7.56
N GLN A 160 24.53 23.84 -7.03
CA GLN A 160 25.67 23.06 -7.51
C GLN A 160 25.28 22.07 -8.62
N TYR A 161 24.01 21.88 -8.88
CA TYR A 161 23.50 20.99 -9.91
C TYR A 161 22.18 21.51 -10.50
N THR A 162 21.82 20.98 -11.67
CA THR A 162 20.45 21.02 -12.17
C THR A 162 19.98 19.57 -12.39
N LEU A 163 18.68 19.31 -12.18
CA LEU A 163 18.13 17.98 -12.40
C LEU A 163 18.40 17.47 -13.82
N GLN A 164 18.26 18.38 -14.82
CA GLN A 164 18.51 18.07 -16.21
C GLN A 164 19.97 17.63 -16.44
N ALA A 165 20.95 18.47 -16.04
CA ALA A 165 22.36 18.16 -16.25
C ALA A 165 22.81 16.92 -15.48
N LEU A 166 22.29 16.73 -14.26
CA LEU A 166 22.55 15.54 -13.47
C LEU A 166 22.04 14.29 -14.19
N THR A 167 20.77 14.31 -14.65
CA THR A 167 20.18 13.17 -15.36
C THR A 167 20.88 12.85 -16.68
N GLU A 168 21.23 13.90 -17.45
CA GLU A 168 21.90 13.74 -18.76
C GLU A 168 23.35 13.23 -18.62
N ASN A 169 24.07 13.64 -17.56
CA ASN A 169 25.51 13.45 -17.47
C ASN A 169 25.97 12.38 -16.46
N LEU A 170 25.07 11.85 -15.58
CA LEU A 170 25.39 10.72 -14.70
C LEU A 170 25.93 9.48 -15.44
N PRO A 171 25.47 9.15 -16.67
CA PRO A 171 26.06 8.04 -17.43
C PRO A 171 27.55 8.17 -17.72
N HIS A 172 28.09 9.41 -17.68
CA HIS A 172 29.53 9.70 -17.90
C HIS A 172 30.35 9.67 -16.61
N LEU A 173 29.74 9.23 -15.50
CA LEU A 173 30.37 8.97 -14.19
C LEU A 173 30.32 7.47 -13.85
N PRO A 174 31.05 6.61 -14.57
CA PRO A 174 30.88 5.15 -14.47
C PRO A 174 31.24 4.55 -13.11
N GLN A 175 31.90 5.30 -12.25
CA GLN A 175 32.29 4.85 -10.91
C GLN A 175 31.43 5.41 -9.79
N ILE A 176 30.42 6.24 -10.12
CA ILE A 176 29.56 6.85 -9.11
C ILE A 176 28.73 5.77 -8.38
N ALA A 177 28.85 5.71 -7.07
CA ALA A 177 28.14 4.76 -6.23
C ALA A 177 27.06 5.45 -5.36
N SER A 178 27.27 6.71 -5.00
CA SER A 178 26.31 7.44 -4.16
C SER A 178 26.28 8.93 -4.45
N ILE A 179 25.08 9.50 -4.30
CA ILE A 179 24.81 10.93 -4.41
C ILE A 179 23.97 11.33 -3.20
N GLN A 180 24.47 12.29 -2.43
CA GLN A 180 23.74 12.93 -1.36
C GLN A 180 23.33 14.34 -1.78
N LEU A 181 22.03 14.58 -1.87
CA LEU A 181 21.45 15.89 -2.16
C LEU A 181 21.10 16.58 -0.85
N LYS A 182 21.75 17.70 -0.55
CA LYS A 182 21.48 18.47 0.64
C LYS A 182 20.40 19.51 0.37
N MET A 183 19.30 19.41 1.14
CA MET A 183 18.15 20.33 1.06
C MET A 183 17.71 20.63 -0.40
N PRO A 184 17.41 19.61 -1.20
CA PRO A 184 17.13 19.80 -2.62
C PRO A 184 15.84 20.60 -2.82
N GLU A 185 15.83 21.46 -3.82
CA GLU A 185 14.63 22.15 -4.33
C GLU A 185 13.89 21.27 -5.38
N LEU A 186 13.84 19.96 -5.13
CA LEU A 186 13.16 18.98 -5.97
C LEU A 186 11.82 18.61 -5.33
N THR A 187 10.86 18.29 -6.16
CA THR A 187 9.63 17.62 -5.72
C THR A 187 9.91 16.15 -5.40
N GLN A 188 9.01 15.53 -4.64
CA GLN A 188 9.09 14.08 -4.39
C GLN A 188 9.07 13.27 -5.70
N GLU A 189 8.25 13.66 -6.68
CA GLU A 189 8.15 12.99 -7.98
C GLU A 189 9.45 13.07 -8.77
N GLU A 190 10.11 14.24 -8.78
CA GLU A 190 11.40 14.42 -9.43
C GLU A 190 12.52 13.59 -8.77
N LEU A 191 12.54 13.55 -7.44
CA LEU A 191 13.50 12.73 -6.68
C LEU A 191 13.27 11.24 -6.92
N GLN A 192 12.03 10.81 -6.93
CA GLN A 192 11.67 9.42 -7.22
C GLN A 192 12.04 9.03 -8.66
N THR A 193 11.74 9.90 -9.63
CA THR A 193 12.12 9.71 -11.03
C THR A 193 13.64 9.56 -11.21
N LEU A 194 14.41 10.38 -10.48
CA LEU A 194 15.86 10.29 -10.50
C LEU A 194 16.37 8.95 -9.95
N ARG A 195 15.80 8.49 -8.84
CA ARG A 195 16.12 7.18 -8.24
C ARG A 195 15.78 6.01 -9.16
N GLU A 196 14.63 6.06 -9.80
CA GLU A 196 14.19 5.03 -10.75
C GLU A 196 15.04 4.99 -12.02
N SER A 197 15.55 6.16 -12.46
CA SER A 197 16.43 6.27 -13.63
C SER A 197 17.83 5.70 -13.36
N PHE A 198 18.27 5.70 -12.11
CA PHE A 198 19.63 5.25 -11.72
C PHE A 198 19.56 4.30 -10.51
N PRO A 199 19.01 3.10 -10.66
CA PRO A 199 18.77 2.19 -9.55
C PRO A 199 20.04 1.64 -8.89
N ASP A 200 21.17 1.68 -9.60
CA ASP A 200 22.48 1.23 -9.10
C ASP A 200 23.22 2.31 -8.29
N ILE A 201 22.72 3.54 -8.26
CA ILE A 201 23.31 4.66 -7.52
C ILE A 201 22.49 4.92 -6.26
N ALA A 202 23.11 4.90 -5.08
CA ALA A 202 22.46 5.25 -3.83
C ALA A 202 22.19 6.76 -3.75
N ILE A 203 20.98 7.19 -4.13
CA ILE A 203 20.59 8.61 -4.11
C ILE A 203 19.83 8.90 -2.82
N THR A 204 20.48 9.64 -1.92
CA THR A 204 19.94 10.07 -0.63
C THR A 204 19.69 11.58 -0.63
N CYS A 205 18.79 12.04 0.23
CA CYS A 205 18.58 13.47 0.42
C CYS A 205 18.56 13.83 1.91
N THR A 206 18.95 15.05 2.24
CA THR A 206 18.70 15.65 3.56
C THR A 206 17.75 16.81 3.41
N VAL A 207 16.83 16.97 4.38
CA VAL A 207 15.87 18.07 4.44
C VAL A 207 16.02 18.80 5.77
N GLU A 208 15.76 20.10 5.76
CA GLU A 208 15.67 20.87 7.00
C GLU A 208 14.20 21.04 7.40
N ILE A 209 13.85 20.58 8.59
CA ILE A 209 12.53 20.74 9.19
C ILE A 209 12.70 21.46 10.52
N LEU A 210 12.08 22.62 10.68
CA LEU A 210 12.15 23.46 11.89
C LEU A 210 13.59 23.75 12.38
N GLY A 211 14.54 23.96 11.44
CA GLY A 211 15.94 24.24 11.73
C GLY A 211 16.80 23.03 12.10
N GLN A 212 16.31 21.82 11.88
CA GLN A 212 17.02 20.58 12.12
C GLN A 212 17.12 19.75 10.83
N GLU A 213 18.30 19.19 10.53
CA GLU A 213 18.52 18.33 9.37
C GLU A 213 18.08 16.90 9.64
N TYR A 214 17.40 16.31 8.66
CA TYR A 214 16.96 14.91 8.63
C TYR A 214 17.32 14.28 7.28
N ASP A 215 17.52 13.00 7.27
CA ASP A 215 17.92 12.23 6.08
C ASP A 215 16.94 11.08 5.76
N ASP A 216 17.23 10.35 4.70
CA ASP A 216 16.45 9.20 4.24
C ASP A 216 16.36 8.04 5.25
N GLN A 217 17.21 8.04 6.29
CA GLN A 217 17.19 7.01 7.34
C GLN A 217 16.33 7.44 8.53
N THR A 218 15.75 8.62 8.47
CA THR A 218 14.88 9.14 9.54
C THR A 218 13.61 8.32 9.60
N THR A 219 13.38 7.67 10.73
CA THR A 219 12.20 6.84 11.00
C THR A 219 11.19 7.52 11.91
N SER A 220 11.60 8.56 12.65
CA SER A 220 10.70 9.27 13.56
C SER A 220 11.01 10.76 13.65
N LEU A 221 9.95 11.55 13.81
CA LEU A 221 10.03 13.00 13.98
C LEU A 221 9.19 13.48 15.16
N ASP A 222 9.74 14.42 15.92
CA ASP A 222 8.99 15.20 16.91
C ASP A 222 8.70 16.59 16.33
N LEU A 223 7.47 16.81 15.89
CA LEU A 223 6.93 18.05 15.36
C LEU A 223 5.96 18.74 16.34
N SER A 224 5.91 18.29 17.61
CA SER A 224 4.99 18.78 18.63
C SER A 224 5.16 20.28 18.96
N ALA A 225 6.29 20.88 18.57
CA ALA A 225 6.59 22.30 18.76
C ALA A 225 6.26 23.18 17.53
N MET A 226 5.80 22.59 16.41
CA MET A 226 5.46 23.35 15.21
C MET A 226 4.19 24.18 15.37
N SER A 227 3.98 25.11 14.45
CA SER A 227 2.75 25.89 14.33
C SER A 227 2.03 25.63 13.00
N ASP A 228 0.75 25.99 12.91
CA ASP A 228 -0.01 25.87 11.66
C ASP A 228 0.60 26.68 10.49
N GLN A 229 1.42 27.69 10.78
CA GLN A 229 2.09 28.49 9.75
C GLN A 229 3.19 27.69 9.04
N ASP A 230 3.76 26.68 9.69
CA ASP A 230 4.83 25.85 9.15
C ASP A 230 4.28 24.68 8.30
N ALA A 231 2.94 24.48 8.33
CA ALA A 231 2.27 23.27 7.85
C ALA A 231 2.66 22.87 6.42
N GLN A 232 2.57 23.79 5.46
CA GLN A 232 2.86 23.47 4.05
C GLN A 232 4.34 23.15 3.85
N GLN A 233 5.23 23.97 4.44
CA GLN A 233 6.67 23.76 4.30
C GLN A 233 7.09 22.41 4.92
N VAL A 234 6.52 22.05 6.06
CA VAL A 234 6.81 20.77 6.71
C VAL A 234 6.25 19.61 5.88
N ALA A 235 5.01 19.71 5.39
CA ALA A 235 4.39 18.70 4.54
C ALA A 235 5.24 18.38 3.30
N ASP A 236 5.72 19.42 2.59
CA ASP A 236 6.58 19.26 1.41
C ASP A 236 7.88 18.50 1.75
N LYS A 237 8.39 18.66 2.96
CA LYS A 237 9.62 17.99 3.43
C LYS A 237 9.36 16.56 3.93
N LEU A 238 8.23 16.30 4.61
CA LEU A 238 7.84 14.95 5.04
C LEU A 238 7.74 13.99 3.86
N ALA A 239 7.20 14.46 2.74
CA ALA A 239 7.09 13.67 1.52
C ALA A 239 8.45 13.19 0.96
N MET A 240 9.55 13.84 1.38
CA MET A 240 10.91 13.48 0.95
C MET A 240 11.61 12.47 1.88
N LEU A 241 10.97 12.04 2.97
CA LEU A 241 11.50 11.09 3.96
C LEU A 241 10.86 9.70 3.79
N PRO A 242 11.39 8.83 2.93
CA PRO A 242 10.73 7.59 2.51
C PRO A 242 10.63 6.53 3.62
N ASN A 243 11.46 6.61 4.66
CA ASN A 243 11.51 5.65 5.75
C ASN A 243 10.83 6.15 7.04
N LEU A 244 10.05 7.22 6.94
CA LEU A 244 9.35 7.79 8.10
C LEU A 244 8.24 6.86 8.57
N GLU A 245 8.36 6.38 9.81
CA GLU A 245 7.41 5.44 10.44
C GLU A 245 6.53 6.11 11.49
N ALA A 246 7.02 7.15 12.16
CA ALA A 246 6.32 7.80 13.27
C ALA A 246 6.51 9.32 13.30
N VAL A 247 5.43 10.05 13.56
CA VAL A 247 5.44 11.51 13.72
C VAL A 247 4.66 11.91 14.97
N GLU A 248 5.33 12.62 15.87
CA GLU A 248 4.74 13.17 17.09
C GLU A 248 4.24 14.61 16.83
N LEU A 249 2.93 14.84 16.89
CA LEU A 249 2.30 16.17 16.71
C LEU A 249 1.73 16.72 18.00
N THR A 250 1.81 15.99 19.11
CA THR A 250 1.22 16.39 20.38
C THR A 250 2.26 16.41 21.47
N LYS A 251 2.21 17.41 22.33
CA LYS A 251 3.07 17.50 23.50
C LYS A 251 2.27 17.30 24.78
N GLY A 252 2.50 16.17 25.45
CA GLY A 252 1.83 15.82 26.71
C GLY A 252 0.45 15.19 26.48
N ASP A 253 -0.39 15.16 27.53
CA ASP A 253 -1.62 14.37 27.58
C ASP A 253 -2.89 15.13 27.08
N GLY A 254 -2.75 16.38 26.69
CA GLY A 254 -3.89 17.21 26.23
C GLY A 254 -4.00 17.27 24.71
N PRO A 255 -5.04 17.93 24.19
CA PRO A 255 -5.16 18.17 22.77
C PRO A 255 -3.96 18.96 22.21
N SER A 256 -3.55 18.61 20.98
CA SER A 256 -2.52 19.36 20.24
C SER A 256 -2.92 20.82 20.03
N THR A 257 -1.93 21.68 19.91
CA THR A 257 -2.12 23.09 19.53
C THR A 257 -2.29 23.28 18.01
N LEU A 258 -1.99 22.25 17.22
CA LEU A 258 -2.16 22.24 15.78
C LEU A 258 -3.63 22.05 15.40
N SER A 259 -4.05 22.72 14.35
CA SER A 259 -5.38 22.54 13.78
C SER A 259 -5.54 21.14 13.16
N LYS A 260 -6.79 20.67 13.08
CA LYS A 260 -7.12 19.39 12.41
C LYS A 260 -6.72 19.42 10.93
N GLU A 261 -6.85 20.58 10.28
CA GLU A 261 -6.47 20.80 8.89
C GLU A 261 -4.96 20.61 8.69
N THR A 262 -4.15 21.16 9.60
CA THR A 262 -2.70 20.95 9.59
C THR A 262 -2.32 19.50 9.80
N ALA A 263 -2.91 18.85 10.80
CA ALA A 263 -2.65 17.42 11.05
C ALA A 263 -3.00 16.57 9.83
N LYS A 264 -4.15 16.83 9.19
CA LYS A 264 -4.58 16.14 7.97
C LYS A 264 -3.59 16.33 6.82
N LEU A 265 -3.16 17.57 6.58
CA LEU A 265 -2.17 17.90 5.55
C LEU A 265 -0.85 17.10 5.74
N LEU A 266 -0.38 17.03 6.99
CA LEU A 266 0.85 16.27 7.30
C LEU A 266 0.67 14.77 7.12
N MET A 267 -0.47 14.22 7.53
CA MET A 267 -0.81 12.80 7.33
C MET A 267 -0.92 12.43 5.84
N GLU A 268 -1.47 13.33 5.02
CA GLU A 268 -1.54 13.14 3.57
C GLU A 268 -0.17 13.20 2.90
N ALA A 269 0.77 13.97 3.46
CA ALA A 269 2.14 14.09 2.96
C ALA A 269 3.01 12.85 3.26
N ALA A 270 2.72 12.10 4.33
CA ALA A 270 3.44 10.88 4.69
C ALA A 270 2.44 9.78 5.13
N PRO A 271 1.65 9.21 4.20
CA PRO A 271 0.52 8.32 4.51
C PRO A 271 0.92 6.99 5.14
N GLU A 272 2.17 6.56 5.00
CA GLU A 272 2.68 5.31 5.59
C GLU A 272 3.15 5.50 7.04
N ALA A 273 3.37 6.76 7.47
CA ALA A 273 3.79 7.06 8.84
C ALA A 273 2.61 7.05 9.82
N LYS A 274 2.86 6.64 11.05
CA LYS A 274 1.90 6.74 12.16
C LYS A 274 2.04 8.10 12.83
N PHE A 275 0.95 8.83 12.88
CA PHE A 275 0.90 10.14 13.53
C PHE A 275 0.27 10.04 14.91
N HIS A 276 1.02 10.43 15.94
CA HIS A 276 0.44 10.69 17.25
C HIS A 276 -0.03 12.14 17.30
N TYR A 277 -1.34 12.33 17.09
CA TYR A 277 -2.01 13.62 17.11
C TYR A 277 -3.27 13.52 17.96
N THR A 278 -3.32 14.29 19.03
CA THR A 278 -4.48 14.34 19.92
C THR A 278 -5.31 15.60 19.68
N PHE A 279 -6.62 15.44 19.75
CA PHE A 279 -7.57 16.54 19.50
C PHE A 279 -8.79 16.42 20.40
N ASP A 280 -9.46 17.54 20.63
CA ASP A 280 -10.74 17.54 21.38
C ASP A 280 -11.87 17.05 20.48
N PHE A 281 -12.70 16.17 21.05
CA PHE A 281 -13.95 15.71 20.46
C PHE A 281 -15.05 15.77 21.53
N PHE A 282 -15.83 16.84 21.51
CA PHE A 282 -16.89 17.11 22.47
C PHE A 282 -16.46 16.94 23.95
N GLY A 283 -15.29 17.48 24.29
CA GLY A 283 -14.72 17.43 25.64
C GLY A 283 -14.00 16.11 25.99
N THR A 284 -13.84 15.22 25.03
CA THR A 284 -13.02 14.00 25.14
C THR A 284 -11.78 14.15 24.26
N THR A 285 -10.60 13.95 24.83
CA THR A 285 -9.36 13.92 24.03
C THR A 285 -9.26 12.58 23.29
N LEU A 286 -9.22 12.63 21.97
CA LEU A 286 -8.97 11.47 21.10
C LEU A 286 -7.57 11.55 20.51
N SER A 287 -7.01 10.40 20.09
CA SER A 287 -5.77 10.33 19.33
C SER A 287 -5.99 9.71 17.96
N ALA A 288 -5.32 10.26 16.94
CA ALA A 288 -5.43 9.79 15.56
C ALA A 288 -4.94 8.34 15.37
N ASP A 289 -4.08 7.83 16.24
CA ASP A 289 -3.54 6.48 16.25
C ASP A 289 -4.39 5.46 17.05
N GLN A 290 -5.51 5.90 17.66
CA GLN A 290 -6.40 4.98 18.37
C GLN A 290 -7.10 4.01 17.41
N GLU A 291 -7.02 2.72 17.70
CA GLU A 291 -7.72 1.68 16.93
C GLU A 291 -9.20 1.54 17.31
N GLU A 292 -9.56 1.89 18.55
CA GLU A 292 -10.95 1.83 19.04
C GLU A 292 -11.31 3.09 19.83
N VAL A 293 -12.48 3.62 19.56
CA VAL A 293 -13.08 4.77 20.28
C VAL A 293 -14.44 4.39 20.80
N HIS A 294 -14.73 4.74 22.06
CA HIS A 294 -16.04 4.58 22.64
C HIS A 294 -16.47 5.87 23.37
N ILE A 295 -17.30 6.66 22.73
CA ILE A 295 -17.92 7.86 23.30
C ILE A 295 -19.29 7.48 23.84
N LYS A 296 -19.55 7.80 25.09
CA LYS A 296 -20.77 7.40 25.77
C LYS A 296 -21.44 8.58 26.47
N ASN A 297 -22.77 8.67 26.32
CA ASN A 297 -23.61 9.65 27.01
C ASN A 297 -23.18 11.12 26.79
N THR A 298 -22.55 11.41 25.65
CA THR A 298 -22.11 12.74 25.26
C THR A 298 -23.15 13.36 24.33
N LYS A 299 -23.54 14.61 24.59
CA LYS A 299 -24.49 15.31 23.73
C LYS A 299 -23.78 15.77 22.46
N ILE A 300 -23.91 14.99 21.40
CA ILE A 300 -23.40 15.32 20.06
C ILE A 300 -24.55 15.83 19.19
N GLY A 301 -25.64 15.08 19.07
CA GLY A 301 -26.77 15.38 18.20
C GLY A 301 -26.44 15.17 16.71
N ASP A 302 -27.46 15.29 15.86
CA ASP A 302 -27.27 15.19 14.41
C ASP A 302 -26.41 16.33 13.87
N GLU A 303 -26.44 17.48 14.53
CA GLU A 303 -25.63 18.66 14.21
C GLU A 303 -24.11 18.48 14.43
N GLY A 304 -23.71 17.50 15.26
CA GLY A 304 -22.31 17.18 15.56
C GLY A 304 -21.67 16.17 14.62
N LEU A 305 -22.38 15.68 13.62
CA LEU A 305 -21.86 14.64 12.72
C LEU A 305 -20.71 15.09 11.82
N ASP A 306 -20.65 16.37 11.46
CA ASP A 306 -19.52 16.88 10.69
C ASP A 306 -18.22 16.82 11.49
N GLU A 307 -18.29 17.06 12.81
CA GLU A 307 -17.15 16.88 13.71
C GLU A 307 -16.76 15.38 13.83
N ALA A 308 -17.76 14.48 13.85
CA ALA A 308 -17.51 13.04 13.85
C ALA A 308 -16.83 12.57 12.54
N ARG A 309 -17.22 13.14 11.40
CA ARG A 309 -16.53 12.88 10.11
C ARG A 309 -15.09 13.37 10.13
N GLN A 310 -14.86 14.59 10.61
CA GLN A 310 -13.50 15.12 10.74
C GLN A 310 -12.62 14.23 11.65
N ALA A 311 -13.18 13.77 12.78
CA ALA A 311 -12.47 12.84 13.66
C ALA A 311 -12.11 11.54 12.95
N LEU A 312 -13.06 10.92 12.25
CA LEU A 312 -12.86 9.68 11.49
C LEU A 312 -11.88 9.84 10.31
N ASP A 313 -11.83 11.03 9.70
CA ASP A 313 -10.85 11.33 8.64
C ASP A 313 -9.42 11.38 9.17
N LEU A 314 -9.22 11.90 10.38
CA LEU A 314 -7.93 11.95 11.05
C LEU A 314 -7.50 10.59 11.61
N MET A 315 -8.45 9.79 12.06
CA MET A 315 -8.20 8.48 12.69
C MET A 315 -8.07 7.36 11.66
N THR A 316 -7.03 7.40 10.84
CA THR A 316 -6.84 6.49 9.70
C THR A 316 -6.70 5.02 10.09
N GLY A 317 -6.24 4.74 11.33
CA GLY A 317 -6.10 3.38 11.88
C GLY A 317 -7.30 2.91 12.72
N CYS A 318 -8.35 3.72 12.87
CA CYS A 318 -9.50 3.37 13.72
C CYS A 318 -10.32 2.24 13.09
N LYS A 319 -10.39 1.11 13.78
CA LYS A 319 -11.15 -0.07 13.36
C LYS A 319 -12.61 -0.03 13.83
N ARG A 320 -12.85 0.55 15.01
CA ARG A 320 -14.17 0.59 15.64
C ARG A 320 -14.42 1.94 16.33
N PHE A 321 -15.46 2.64 15.89
CA PHE A 321 -15.87 3.95 16.40
C PHE A 321 -17.29 3.86 16.97
N VAL A 322 -17.40 3.96 18.28
CA VAL A 322 -18.67 3.78 19.00
C VAL A 322 -19.21 5.10 19.52
N LEU A 323 -20.43 5.45 19.12
CA LEU A 323 -21.19 6.58 19.63
C LEU A 323 -22.43 6.06 20.39
N GLU A 324 -22.28 5.81 21.70
CA GLU A 324 -23.35 5.23 22.53
C GLU A 324 -24.14 6.32 23.26
N ASN A 325 -25.44 6.39 23.01
CA ASN A 325 -26.37 7.37 23.65
C ASN A 325 -25.93 8.84 23.40
N CYS A 326 -25.46 9.15 22.19
CA CYS A 326 -24.95 10.47 21.83
C CYS A 326 -26.03 11.41 21.24
N GLN A 327 -27.31 11.05 21.33
CA GLN A 327 -28.46 11.83 20.85
C GLN A 327 -28.44 12.06 19.32
N ILE A 328 -27.84 11.13 18.59
CA ILE A 328 -27.83 11.10 17.12
C ILE A 328 -28.95 10.15 16.67
N SER A 329 -29.68 10.53 15.62
CA SER A 329 -30.72 9.66 15.06
C SER A 329 -30.12 8.39 14.43
N ASN A 330 -30.88 7.29 14.44
CA ASN A 330 -30.41 6.03 13.85
C ASN A 330 -30.14 6.18 12.33
N GLU A 331 -30.91 7.02 11.65
CA GLU A 331 -30.81 7.32 10.22
C GLU A 331 -29.48 8.00 9.91
N GLU A 332 -29.08 8.96 10.71
CA GLU A 332 -27.81 9.69 10.53
C GLU A 332 -26.60 8.80 10.92
N MET A 333 -26.72 7.99 11.97
CA MET A 333 -25.70 6.99 12.31
C MET A 333 -25.53 5.96 11.19
N ALA A 334 -26.61 5.53 10.54
CA ALA A 334 -26.53 4.61 9.40
C ALA A 334 -25.83 5.26 8.18
N LYS A 335 -26.05 6.56 7.93
CA LYS A 335 -25.31 7.30 6.88
C LYS A 335 -23.84 7.39 7.23
N LEU A 336 -23.49 7.76 8.47
CA LEU A 336 -22.11 7.80 8.92
C LEU A 336 -21.41 6.44 8.75
N ARG A 337 -22.11 5.35 9.12
CA ARG A 337 -21.60 3.99 8.90
C ARG A 337 -21.34 3.69 7.43
N GLU A 338 -22.24 4.09 6.54
CA GLU A 338 -22.08 3.89 5.09
C GLU A 338 -20.90 4.67 4.52
N ASP A 339 -20.75 5.94 4.93
CA ASP A 339 -19.63 6.80 4.50
C ASP A 339 -18.26 6.19 4.85
N TYR A 340 -18.17 5.46 5.97
CA TYR A 340 -16.92 4.87 6.48
C TYR A 340 -16.88 3.33 6.41
N ARG A 341 -17.81 2.68 5.72
CA ARG A 341 -17.99 1.21 5.68
C ARG A 341 -16.71 0.41 5.41
N ASN A 342 -15.83 0.92 4.54
CA ASN A 342 -14.59 0.26 4.13
C ASN A 342 -13.37 0.66 4.98
N LYS A 343 -13.53 1.57 5.94
CA LYS A 343 -12.44 2.14 6.72
C LYS A 343 -12.58 1.83 8.21
N THR A 344 -13.75 2.14 8.78
CA THR A 344 -14.00 2.08 10.22
C THR A 344 -15.38 1.52 10.48
N LYS A 345 -15.50 0.59 11.41
CA LYS A 345 -16.79 0.08 11.86
C LYS A 345 -17.46 1.08 12.80
N VAL A 346 -18.45 1.81 12.28
CA VAL A 346 -19.26 2.75 13.07
C VAL A 346 -20.37 1.98 13.79
N VAL A 347 -20.44 2.13 15.10
CA VAL A 347 -21.31 1.36 16.00
C VAL A 347 -22.08 2.29 16.92
N TRP A 348 -23.35 1.99 17.16
CA TRP A 348 -24.17 2.72 18.12
C TRP A 348 -25.17 1.80 18.83
N ARG A 349 -25.88 2.34 19.81
CA ARG A 349 -26.89 1.62 20.54
C ARG A 349 -28.27 1.87 19.96
N VAL A 350 -29.01 0.80 19.67
CA VAL A 350 -30.41 0.84 19.26
C VAL A 350 -31.31 0.27 20.35
N ASN A 351 -32.51 0.85 20.53
CA ASN A 351 -33.53 0.37 21.46
C ASN A 351 -34.49 -0.57 20.72
N TYR A 352 -34.83 -1.66 21.34
CA TYR A 352 -35.85 -2.59 20.88
C TYR A 352 -36.50 -3.31 22.07
N GLY A 353 -37.78 -3.64 21.98
CA GLY A 353 -38.51 -4.23 23.12
C GLY A 353 -38.41 -3.37 24.38
N LYS A 354 -38.08 -3.98 25.51
CA LYS A 354 -37.77 -3.29 26.78
C LYS A 354 -36.27 -3.07 26.99
N GLY A 355 -35.45 -3.46 26.02
CA GLY A 355 -34.00 -3.42 26.09
C GLY A 355 -33.35 -2.57 25.01
N SER A 356 -32.06 -2.75 24.89
CA SER A 356 -31.26 -2.13 23.86
C SER A 356 -30.04 -3.00 23.53
N THR A 357 -29.45 -2.81 22.34
CA THR A 357 -28.26 -3.53 21.93
C THR A 357 -27.31 -2.62 21.11
N MET A 358 -26.06 -3.01 20.99
CA MET A 358 -25.15 -2.39 20.04
C MET A 358 -25.41 -2.94 18.64
N THR A 359 -25.18 -2.15 17.61
CA THR A 359 -25.47 -2.55 16.22
C THR A 359 -24.52 -3.60 15.66
N ASP A 360 -23.41 -3.88 16.33
CA ASP A 360 -22.37 -4.82 15.91
C ASP A 360 -22.43 -6.19 16.62
N VAL A 361 -23.57 -6.51 17.23
CA VAL A 361 -23.77 -7.83 17.86
C VAL A 361 -24.01 -8.91 16.82
N ASP A 362 -23.59 -10.11 17.11
CA ASP A 362 -23.79 -11.31 16.28
C ASP A 362 -25.06 -12.10 16.66
N ALA A 363 -25.63 -11.87 17.84
CA ALA A 363 -26.79 -12.58 18.34
C ALA A 363 -27.77 -11.66 19.08
N LEU A 364 -29.06 -11.90 18.87
CA LEU A 364 -30.15 -11.20 19.53
C LEU A 364 -31.12 -12.19 20.15
N ARG A 365 -31.55 -11.91 21.41
CA ARG A 365 -32.57 -12.66 22.07
C ARG A 365 -33.56 -11.72 22.76
N ALA A 366 -34.84 -11.83 22.40
CA ALA A 366 -35.93 -11.10 23.02
C ALA A 366 -37.21 -11.95 22.95
N VAL A 367 -37.43 -12.79 23.97
CA VAL A 367 -38.56 -13.68 24.04
C VAL A 367 -39.64 -13.01 24.90
N TYR A 368 -40.89 -12.93 24.43
CA TYR A 368 -42.04 -12.23 25.08
C TYR A 368 -41.86 -10.70 25.23
N ASP A 369 -41.03 -10.05 24.42
CA ASP A 369 -40.62 -8.66 24.65
C ASP A 369 -40.83 -7.72 23.47
N LEU A 370 -41.03 -8.24 22.25
CA LEU A 370 -41.10 -7.44 21.04
C LEU A 370 -42.53 -7.14 20.61
N VAL A 371 -42.71 -5.94 20.09
CA VAL A 371 -43.85 -5.47 19.31
C VAL A 371 -43.35 -4.75 18.05
N ASP A 372 -44.17 -4.61 17.02
CA ASP A 372 -43.75 -4.08 15.71
C ASP A 372 -43.15 -2.67 15.79
N ASP A 373 -43.77 -1.80 16.59
CA ASP A 373 -43.37 -0.40 16.72
C ASP A 373 -41.95 -0.20 17.31
N ASN A 374 -41.42 -1.19 18.04
CA ASN A 374 -40.08 -1.11 18.65
C ASN A 374 -39.07 -2.09 18.06
N SER A 375 -39.51 -2.99 17.17
CA SER A 375 -38.59 -3.94 16.48
C SER A 375 -37.86 -3.32 15.26
N GLY A 376 -38.42 -2.27 14.67
CA GLY A 376 -37.91 -1.66 13.45
C GLY A 376 -36.46 -1.14 13.52
N ASN A 377 -35.98 -0.76 14.73
CA ASN A 377 -34.59 -0.33 14.92
C ASN A 377 -33.58 -1.46 14.76
N LEU A 378 -34.00 -2.71 14.85
CA LEU A 378 -33.12 -3.87 14.69
C LEU A 378 -32.58 -4.00 13.27
N LYS A 379 -33.19 -3.35 12.27
CA LYS A 379 -32.71 -3.29 10.88
C LYS A 379 -31.28 -2.75 10.75
N TYR A 380 -30.77 -2.05 11.78
CA TYR A 380 -29.42 -1.53 11.81
C TYR A 380 -28.37 -2.52 12.33
N CYS A 381 -28.79 -3.70 12.81
CA CYS A 381 -27.89 -4.76 13.30
C CYS A 381 -27.46 -5.69 12.16
N GLU A 382 -26.66 -5.19 11.23
CA GLU A 382 -26.27 -5.90 10.00
C GLU A 382 -25.39 -7.14 10.24
N ASP A 383 -24.70 -7.20 11.38
CA ASP A 383 -23.79 -8.30 11.73
C ASP A 383 -24.48 -9.50 12.37
N VAL A 384 -25.78 -9.38 12.66
CA VAL A 384 -26.55 -10.43 13.32
C VAL A 384 -26.60 -11.69 12.47
N LYS A 385 -26.25 -12.80 13.11
CA LYS A 385 -26.32 -14.16 12.57
C LYS A 385 -27.40 -15.01 13.26
N TYR A 386 -27.66 -14.73 14.53
CA TYR A 386 -28.49 -15.57 15.36
C TYR A 386 -29.61 -14.76 16.04
N ILE A 387 -30.87 -15.19 15.89
CA ILE A 387 -32.03 -14.54 16.51
C ILE A 387 -32.88 -15.57 17.20
N ASP A 388 -33.24 -15.30 18.48
CA ASP A 388 -34.35 -15.95 19.16
C ASP A 388 -35.37 -14.90 19.62
N PHE A 389 -36.42 -14.78 18.81
CA PHE A 389 -37.57 -13.93 19.06
C PHE A 389 -38.85 -14.76 19.18
N GLY A 390 -38.74 -15.97 19.72
CA GLY A 390 -39.90 -16.83 19.98
C GLY A 390 -40.91 -16.22 20.95
N HIS A 391 -42.18 -16.60 20.79
CA HIS A 391 -43.30 -16.24 21.68
C HIS A 391 -43.54 -14.72 21.83
N ASN A 392 -43.32 -13.95 20.80
CA ASN A 392 -43.66 -12.52 20.78
C ASN A 392 -45.07 -12.34 20.18
N GLU A 393 -46.07 -12.45 21.05
CA GLU A 393 -47.48 -12.51 20.69
C GLU A 393 -48.01 -11.23 19.98
N TYR A 394 -47.28 -10.14 20.06
CA TYR A 394 -47.62 -8.85 19.44
C TYR A 394 -46.70 -8.49 18.27
N LEU A 395 -45.75 -9.35 17.88
CA LEU A 395 -44.85 -9.15 16.76
C LEU A 395 -45.50 -9.74 15.51
N ASP A 396 -46.16 -8.96 14.67
CA ASP A 396 -46.82 -9.40 13.44
C ASP A 396 -46.03 -9.09 12.17
N SER A 397 -44.93 -8.35 12.25
CA SER A 397 -44.00 -8.04 11.19
C SER A 397 -42.57 -8.48 11.54
N CYS A 398 -41.82 -8.88 10.51
CA CYS A 398 -40.39 -9.15 10.58
C CYS A 398 -39.57 -8.28 9.63
N GLU A 399 -40.03 -7.05 9.32
CA GLU A 399 -39.36 -6.09 8.45
C GLU A 399 -37.89 -5.81 8.82
N PHE A 400 -37.54 -5.88 10.11
CA PHE A 400 -36.15 -5.71 10.56
C PHE A 400 -35.17 -6.72 9.94
N VAL A 401 -35.65 -7.89 9.54
CA VAL A 401 -34.81 -8.93 8.89
C VAL A 401 -34.22 -8.46 7.57
N ALA A 402 -34.91 -7.58 6.85
CA ALA A 402 -34.42 -7.03 5.59
C ALA A 402 -33.08 -6.27 5.73
N GLY A 403 -32.74 -5.78 6.91
CA GLY A 403 -31.47 -5.14 7.25
C GLY A 403 -30.37 -6.09 7.76
N MET A 404 -30.58 -7.43 7.67
CA MET A 404 -29.69 -8.43 8.27
C MET A 404 -29.12 -9.41 7.22
N PRO A 405 -28.22 -8.98 6.34
CA PRO A 405 -27.72 -9.82 5.24
C PRO A 405 -26.86 -11.00 5.72
N ASN A 406 -26.45 -11.00 7.00
CA ASN A 406 -25.61 -12.04 7.59
C ASN A 406 -26.43 -13.04 8.45
N LEU A 407 -27.76 -12.94 8.45
CA LEU A 407 -28.63 -13.80 9.24
C LEU A 407 -28.52 -15.26 8.78
N GLU A 408 -28.20 -16.15 9.71
CA GLU A 408 -28.06 -17.59 9.48
C GLU A 408 -29.14 -18.40 10.21
N TYR A 409 -29.51 -18.00 11.44
CA TYR A 409 -30.44 -18.75 12.31
C TYR A 409 -31.45 -17.83 12.92
N ILE A 410 -32.75 -18.14 12.77
CA ILE A 410 -33.81 -17.36 13.40
C ILE A 410 -34.95 -18.23 13.90
N ILE A 411 -35.39 -17.94 15.14
CA ILE A 411 -36.59 -18.48 15.81
C ILE A 411 -37.60 -17.35 15.94
N LEU A 412 -38.78 -17.51 15.35
CA LEU A 412 -39.95 -16.62 15.46
C LEU A 412 -41.19 -17.36 15.92
N SER A 413 -41.04 -18.61 16.35
CA SER A 413 -42.17 -19.49 16.72
C SER A 413 -43.12 -18.86 17.71
N GLY A 414 -44.42 -18.98 17.47
CA GLY A 414 -45.50 -18.45 18.35
C GLY A 414 -45.75 -16.95 18.19
N SER A 415 -45.20 -16.31 17.16
CA SER A 415 -45.46 -14.90 16.84
C SER A 415 -46.47 -14.79 15.68
N PRO A 416 -47.34 -13.75 15.64
CA PRO A 416 -48.38 -13.60 14.61
C PRO A 416 -47.86 -13.10 13.27
N ILE A 417 -46.63 -13.44 12.88
CA ILE A 417 -45.99 -13.10 11.60
C ILE A 417 -46.88 -13.56 10.45
N LYS A 418 -47.01 -12.73 9.42
CA LYS A 418 -47.83 -12.97 8.25
C LYS A 418 -47.02 -13.02 6.96
N ASP A 419 -46.08 -12.08 6.81
CA ASP A 419 -45.30 -11.81 5.61
C ASP A 419 -43.82 -12.20 5.80
N LEU A 420 -43.33 -13.06 4.91
CA LEU A 420 -41.93 -13.49 4.89
C LEU A 420 -41.09 -12.74 3.82
N THR A 421 -41.67 -11.74 3.14
CA THR A 421 -40.96 -10.94 2.13
C THR A 421 -39.60 -10.40 2.61
N PRO A 422 -39.43 -9.96 3.89
CA PRO A 422 -38.15 -9.50 4.42
C PRO A 422 -37.01 -10.53 4.34
N PHE A 423 -37.33 -11.84 4.28
CA PHE A 423 -36.33 -12.90 4.13
C PHE A 423 -35.76 -13.05 2.73
N ALA A 424 -36.36 -12.43 1.71
CA ALA A 424 -35.93 -12.60 0.31
C ALA A 424 -34.45 -12.26 0.04
N ASN A 425 -33.82 -11.47 0.91
CA ASN A 425 -32.40 -11.09 0.83
C ASN A 425 -31.49 -11.91 1.77
N CYS A 426 -32.04 -12.81 2.60
CA CYS A 426 -31.28 -13.59 3.58
C CYS A 426 -30.66 -14.84 2.93
N LYS A 427 -29.70 -14.66 2.02
CA LYS A 427 -29.08 -15.76 1.26
C LYS A 427 -28.31 -16.75 2.11
N LYS A 428 -27.82 -16.30 3.30
CA LYS A 428 -27.06 -17.11 4.26
C LYS A 428 -27.94 -17.82 5.29
N LEU A 429 -29.27 -17.68 5.18
CA LEU A 429 -30.19 -18.29 6.12
C LEU A 429 -30.14 -19.82 5.99
N LYS A 430 -29.77 -20.50 7.09
CA LYS A 430 -29.65 -21.97 7.21
C LYS A 430 -30.79 -22.59 8.02
N PHE A 431 -31.31 -21.84 8.98
CA PHE A 431 -32.30 -22.31 9.91
C PHE A 431 -33.43 -21.27 10.09
N LEU A 432 -34.65 -21.69 9.87
CA LEU A 432 -35.86 -20.89 10.13
C LEU A 432 -36.89 -21.68 10.92
N GLU A 433 -37.22 -21.23 12.14
CA GLU A 433 -38.28 -21.80 12.96
C GLU A 433 -39.44 -20.80 13.10
N ILE A 434 -40.53 -21.04 12.38
CA ILE A 434 -41.77 -20.26 12.37
C ILE A 434 -42.97 -21.11 12.76
N ALA A 435 -42.73 -22.12 13.59
CA ALA A 435 -43.83 -22.96 14.11
C ALA A 435 -44.84 -22.11 14.90
N PHE A 436 -46.13 -22.41 14.77
CA PHE A 436 -47.22 -21.65 15.38
C PHE A 436 -47.35 -20.18 14.94
N CYS A 437 -46.69 -19.78 13.83
CA CYS A 437 -47.00 -18.54 13.14
C CYS A 437 -48.25 -18.74 12.25
N GLY A 438 -49.40 -18.78 12.90
CA GLY A 438 -50.68 -19.24 12.31
C GLY A 438 -51.25 -18.36 11.18
N TYR A 439 -50.54 -17.33 10.75
CA TYR A 439 -50.95 -16.46 9.65
C TYR A 439 -50.05 -16.62 8.39
N VAL A 440 -48.93 -17.35 8.50
CA VAL A 440 -48.05 -17.60 7.34
C VAL A 440 -48.72 -18.56 6.35
N GLU A 441 -48.88 -18.14 5.13
CA GLU A 441 -49.45 -18.92 4.01
C GLU A 441 -48.51 -19.08 2.84
N ASP A 442 -47.68 -18.08 2.54
CA ASP A 442 -46.79 -17.99 1.38
C ASP A 442 -45.32 -18.17 1.79
N LEU A 443 -44.66 -19.15 1.15
CA LEU A 443 -43.22 -19.41 1.27
C LEU A 443 -42.39 -18.88 0.10
N SER A 444 -42.98 -18.21 -0.87
CA SER A 444 -42.29 -17.72 -2.08
C SER A 444 -41.05 -16.88 -1.76
N PRO A 445 -41.03 -16.01 -0.72
CA PRO A 445 -39.83 -15.25 -0.36
C PRO A 445 -38.62 -16.11 0.03
N LEU A 446 -38.86 -17.33 0.55
CA LEU A 446 -37.80 -18.23 0.99
C LEU A 446 -37.05 -18.90 -0.18
N ALA A 447 -37.61 -18.88 -1.40
CA ALA A 447 -36.96 -19.45 -2.59
C ALA A 447 -35.56 -18.85 -2.86
N ASN A 448 -35.31 -17.64 -2.35
CA ASN A 448 -34.01 -16.98 -2.47
C ASN A 448 -33.02 -17.30 -1.32
N CYS A 449 -33.47 -17.99 -0.27
CA CYS A 449 -32.64 -18.42 0.86
C CYS A 449 -31.87 -19.69 0.48
N THR A 450 -30.90 -19.57 -0.43
CA THR A 450 -30.24 -20.70 -1.12
C THR A 450 -29.42 -21.60 -0.21
N GLU A 451 -29.17 -21.20 1.06
CA GLU A 451 -28.47 -22.00 2.06
C GLU A 451 -29.46 -22.58 3.13
N LEU A 452 -30.78 -22.49 2.90
CA LEU A 452 -31.76 -22.96 3.90
C LEU A 452 -31.79 -24.47 3.96
N GLU A 453 -31.32 -25.02 5.07
CA GLU A 453 -31.24 -26.46 5.35
C GLU A 453 -32.35 -26.95 6.29
N LEU A 454 -32.80 -26.07 7.19
CA LEU A 454 -33.67 -26.45 8.32
C LEU A 454 -34.88 -25.52 8.38
N LEU A 455 -36.07 -26.04 8.15
CA LEU A 455 -37.31 -25.26 8.14
C LEU A 455 -38.41 -25.91 8.98
N ASN A 456 -38.96 -25.15 9.94
CA ASN A 456 -40.11 -25.58 10.74
C ASN A 456 -41.32 -24.65 10.51
N ILE A 457 -42.31 -25.16 9.80
CA ILE A 457 -43.57 -24.48 9.47
C ILE A 457 -44.80 -25.15 10.16
N ALA A 458 -44.55 -25.85 11.26
CA ALA A 458 -45.64 -26.50 11.97
C ALA A 458 -46.72 -25.49 12.43
N ASN A 459 -48.00 -25.90 12.38
CA ASN A 459 -49.13 -25.04 12.75
C ASN A 459 -49.22 -23.70 12.02
N THR A 460 -48.81 -23.68 10.74
CA THR A 460 -49.00 -22.55 9.80
C THR A 460 -50.16 -22.83 8.86
N LYS A 461 -50.49 -21.85 8.01
CA LYS A 461 -51.50 -22.02 6.95
C LYS A 461 -50.91 -22.38 5.58
N VAL A 462 -49.63 -22.70 5.54
CA VAL A 462 -48.92 -23.09 4.29
C VAL A 462 -49.60 -24.31 3.66
N LYS A 463 -49.81 -24.23 2.35
CA LYS A 463 -50.38 -25.29 1.49
C LYS A 463 -49.41 -25.72 0.39
N ASP A 464 -48.59 -24.79 -0.13
CA ASP A 464 -47.74 -25.00 -1.27
C ASP A 464 -46.27 -25.09 -0.84
N LEU A 465 -45.58 -26.18 -1.19
CA LEU A 465 -44.17 -26.41 -0.96
C LEU A 465 -43.31 -26.12 -2.20
N SER A 466 -43.90 -25.74 -3.33
CA SER A 466 -43.18 -25.50 -4.56
C SER A 466 -42.06 -24.47 -4.49
N PRO A 467 -42.13 -23.41 -3.61
CA PRO A 467 -41.02 -22.49 -3.43
C PRO A 467 -39.77 -23.13 -2.82
N LEU A 468 -39.90 -24.29 -2.17
CA LEU A 468 -38.81 -24.96 -1.47
C LEU A 468 -38.06 -25.99 -2.33
N LYS A 469 -38.53 -26.26 -3.56
CA LYS A 469 -38.08 -27.37 -4.40
C LYS A 469 -36.58 -27.39 -4.72
N ASP A 470 -35.94 -26.22 -4.80
CA ASP A 470 -34.54 -26.08 -5.16
C ASP A 470 -33.64 -25.80 -3.94
N LEU A 471 -34.20 -25.81 -2.72
CA LEU A 471 -33.46 -25.52 -1.49
C LEU A 471 -32.80 -26.81 -0.92
N PRO A 472 -31.62 -26.69 -0.29
CA PRO A 472 -30.87 -27.84 0.25
C PRO A 472 -31.45 -28.34 1.59
N LEU A 473 -32.76 -28.50 1.70
CA LEU A 473 -33.41 -28.87 2.95
C LEU A 473 -32.99 -30.26 3.41
N THR A 474 -32.52 -30.36 4.64
CA THR A 474 -32.25 -31.61 5.35
C THR A 474 -33.36 -31.96 6.35
N ASN A 475 -34.03 -30.97 6.89
CA ASN A 475 -35.16 -31.18 7.82
C ASN A 475 -36.30 -30.20 7.49
N LEU A 476 -37.49 -30.72 7.26
CA LEU A 476 -38.73 -29.98 7.10
C LEU A 476 -39.78 -30.48 8.10
N THR A 477 -40.14 -29.65 9.08
CA THR A 477 -41.23 -29.93 10.03
C THR A 477 -42.48 -29.14 9.63
N LEU A 478 -43.57 -29.86 9.37
CA LEU A 478 -44.84 -29.29 8.86
C LEU A 478 -46.09 -29.87 9.55
N ASN A 479 -45.95 -30.30 10.78
CA ASN A 479 -47.07 -30.77 11.61
C ASN A 479 -48.21 -29.75 11.61
N ASP A 480 -49.43 -30.23 11.42
CA ASP A 480 -50.66 -29.39 11.44
C ASP A 480 -50.66 -28.18 10.51
N SER A 481 -49.73 -28.14 9.50
CA SER A 481 -49.81 -27.23 8.36
C SER A 481 -51.03 -27.59 7.47
N LYS A 482 -51.27 -26.79 6.41
CA LYS A 482 -52.35 -27.06 5.47
C LYS A 482 -51.88 -27.78 4.20
N VAL A 483 -50.64 -28.24 4.19
CA VAL A 483 -50.07 -29.04 3.07
C VAL A 483 -50.79 -30.38 3.02
N SER A 484 -51.23 -30.76 1.81
CA SER A 484 -51.93 -32.04 1.61
C SER A 484 -50.99 -33.22 1.85
N ARG A 485 -51.59 -34.41 2.12
CA ARG A 485 -50.79 -35.63 2.24
C ARG A 485 -50.04 -35.95 0.97
N GLU A 486 -50.68 -35.75 -0.19
CA GLU A 486 -50.13 -36.01 -1.52
C GLU A 486 -48.91 -35.11 -1.79
N ASP A 487 -49.03 -33.80 -1.51
CA ASP A 487 -47.92 -32.85 -1.71
C ASP A 487 -46.74 -33.14 -0.77
N ARG A 488 -46.99 -33.58 0.49
CA ARG A 488 -45.94 -34.00 1.42
C ARG A 488 -45.19 -35.24 0.95
N GLU A 489 -45.93 -36.27 0.43
CA GLU A 489 -45.36 -37.50 -0.08
C GLU A 489 -44.58 -37.22 -1.38
N ALA A 490 -45.07 -36.35 -2.27
CA ALA A 490 -44.37 -35.89 -3.47
C ALA A 490 -43.07 -35.15 -3.11
N PHE A 491 -43.16 -34.18 -2.21
CA PHE A 491 -41.97 -33.44 -1.75
C PHE A 491 -40.90 -34.37 -1.16
N ALA A 492 -41.31 -35.29 -0.28
CA ALA A 492 -40.37 -36.25 0.30
C ALA A 492 -39.76 -37.21 -0.72
N ALA A 493 -40.47 -37.55 -1.80
CA ALA A 493 -39.96 -38.37 -2.89
C ALA A 493 -38.93 -37.61 -3.74
N ASP A 494 -39.16 -36.32 -3.97
CA ASP A 494 -38.24 -35.44 -4.71
C ASP A 494 -37.01 -35.02 -3.87
N HIS A 495 -37.10 -35.10 -2.53
CA HIS A 495 -36.04 -34.72 -1.58
C HIS A 495 -35.72 -35.89 -0.65
N PRO A 496 -35.09 -36.98 -1.14
CA PRO A 496 -34.87 -38.22 -0.36
C PRO A 496 -33.95 -38.02 0.85
N ASP A 497 -33.09 -37.02 0.84
CA ASP A 497 -32.19 -36.69 1.93
C ASP A 497 -32.83 -35.77 2.99
N CYS A 498 -34.03 -35.25 2.75
CA CYS A 498 -34.76 -34.38 3.66
C CYS A 498 -35.65 -35.18 4.60
N LEU A 499 -35.45 -35.02 5.91
CA LEU A 499 -36.38 -35.54 6.94
C LEU A 499 -37.66 -34.72 6.94
N VAL A 500 -38.72 -35.20 6.31
CA VAL A 500 -40.05 -34.56 6.31
C VAL A 500 -40.89 -35.05 7.47
N LYS A 501 -41.17 -34.20 8.46
CA LYS A 501 -41.94 -34.52 9.67
C LYS A 501 -43.32 -33.87 9.66
N ALA A 502 -44.35 -34.67 9.73
CA ALA A 502 -45.75 -34.22 9.66
C ALA A 502 -46.62 -34.61 10.87
N SER A 503 -46.05 -35.20 11.93
CA SER A 503 -46.76 -35.60 13.12
C SER A 503 -45.86 -35.63 14.36
N GLY A 504 -46.46 -35.73 15.52
CA GLY A 504 -45.77 -35.73 16.82
C GLY A 504 -45.45 -34.31 17.33
N ASN A 505 -44.52 -34.19 18.27
CA ASN A 505 -44.10 -32.89 18.81
C ASN A 505 -43.26 -32.12 17.76
N PRO A 506 -43.67 -30.92 17.27
CA PRO A 506 -42.93 -30.16 16.27
C PRO A 506 -41.57 -29.64 16.75
N TYR A 507 -41.30 -29.66 18.04
CA TYR A 507 -40.03 -29.27 18.65
C TYR A 507 -39.22 -30.48 19.16
N GLY A 508 -39.74 -31.70 19.04
CA GLY A 508 -39.11 -32.94 19.53
C GLY A 508 -38.11 -33.56 18.55
N ALA A 509 -38.14 -34.91 18.52
CA ALA A 509 -37.33 -35.71 17.62
C ALA A 509 -37.57 -35.32 16.16
N GLY A 510 -36.48 -35.23 15.36
CA GLY A 510 -36.50 -34.77 13.97
C GLY A 510 -36.46 -33.25 13.83
N TRP A 511 -36.46 -32.47 14.92
CA TRP A 511 -36.22 -31.03 14.87
C TRP A 511 -35.16 -30.59 15.89
N ARG A 512 -35.45 -30.48 17.17
CA ARG A 512 -34.45 -30.08 18.18
C ARG A 512 -33.66 -31.25 18.73
N TYR A 513 -34.20 -32.44 18.64
CA TYR A 513 -33.64 -33.67 19.16
C TYR A 513 -33.56 -34.75 18.09
N VAL A 514 -32.53 -35.60 18.21
CA VAL A 514 -32.34 -36.73 17.29
C VAL A 514 -33.31 -37.87 17.64
N ASP A 515 -33.60 -38.09 18.93
CA ASP A 515 -34.34 -39.22 19.42
C ASP A 515 -35.70 -38.81 20.06
N GLU A 516 -36.65 -39.73 20.04
CA GLU A 516 -38.01 -39.55 20.60
C GLU A 516 -38.02 -39.30 22.13
N LYS A 517 -36.95 -39.61 22.83
CA LYS A 517 -36.82 -39.40 24.26
C LYS A 517 -36.23 -38.02 24.60
N ASN A 518 -35.91 -37.24 23.57
CA ASN A 518 -35.29 -35.94 23.69
C ASN A 518 -33.96 -35.96 24.50
N THR A 519 -33.18 -37.03 24.35
CA THR A 519 -31.93 -37.21 25.10
C THR A 519 -30.71 -36.66 24.36
N GLN A 520 -30.78 -36.55 23.03
CA GLN A 520 -29.69 -36.04 22.18
C GLN A 520 -30.20 -34.87 21.33
N LYS A 521 -29.61 -33.68 21.52
CA LYS A 521 -29.89 -32.52 20.69
C LYS A 521 -29.21 -32.65 19.33
N TYR A 522 -29.83 -32.07 18.29
CA TYR A 522 -29.12 -31.81 17.07
C TYR A 522 -27.98 -30.79 17.30
N PRO A 523 -26.84 -30.90 16.57
CA PRO A 523 -25.70 -30.01 16.74
C PRO A 523 -26.06 -28.52 16.65
N TYR A 524 -26.85 -28.14 15.62
CA TYR A 524 -27.29 -26.75 15.43
C TYR A 524 -28.11 -26.22 16.63
N TYR A 525 -28.91 -27.08 17.24
CA TYR A 525 -29.72 -26.67 18.39
C TYR A 525 -28.91 -26.58 19.70
N ALA A 526 -27.90 -27.44 19.84
CA ALA A 526 -26.93 -27.32 20.92
C ALA A 526 -26.13 -26.01 20.80
N MET A 527 -25.71 -25.64 19.55
CA MET A 527 -25.07 -24.37 19.26
C MET A 527 -25.94 -23.16 19.58
N LEU A 528 -27.22 -23.17 19.18
CA LEU A 528 -28.15 -22.08 19.51
C LEU A 528 -28.36 -21.92 21.03
N ALA A 529 -28.40 -23.03 21.74
CA ALA A 529 -28.50 -23.01 23.20
C ALA A 529 -27.31 -22.30 23.86
N ASP A 530 -26.13 -22.54 23.33
CA ASP A 530 -24.90 -21.89 23.77
C ASP A 530 -24.84 -20.40 23.38
N VAL A 531 -25.15 -20.09 22.13
CA VAL A 531 -25.18 -18.70 21.63
C VAL A 531 -26.10 -17.81 22.43
N PHE A 532 -27.30 -18.31 22.77
CA PHE A 532 -28.30 -17.55 23.50
C PHE A 532 -28.15 -17.65 25.03
N GLY A 533 -27.23 -18.48 25.52
CA GLY A 533 -27.01 -18.71 26.94
C GLY A 533 -28.25 -19.28 27.64
N TYR A 534 -28.94 -20.21 26.98
CA TYR A 534 -30.08 -20.86 27.59
C TYR A 534 -29.62 -21.65 28.81
N PRO A 535 -30.36 -21.56 29.96
CA PRO A 535 -30.10 -22.44 31.07
C PRO A 535 -30.25 -23.89 30.64
N GLU A 536 -29.33 -24.75 31.04
CA GLU A 536 -29.36 -26.18 30.69
C GLU A 536 -30.71 -26.84 31.06
N GLU A 537 -31.31 -26.41 32.15
CA GLU A 537 -32.61 -26.85 32.64
C GLU A 537 -33.78 -26.52 31.70
N THR A 538 -33.69 -25.45 30.92
CA THR A 538 -34.75 -25.02 29.98
C THR A 538 -34.93 -26.01 28.82
N PHE A 539 -33.90 -26.80 28.50
CA PHE A 539 -33.90 -27.71 27.37
C PHE A 539 -34.09 -29.17 27.75
N ASN A 540 -34.16 -29.48 29.03
CA ASN A 540 -34.20 -30.85 29.49
C ASN A 540 -35.47 -31.14 30.33
N HIS A 541 -36.56 -31.51 29.64
CA HIS A 541 -37.76 -32.00 30.31
C HIS A 541 -37.57 -33.36 30.99
N THR A 542 -36.44 -34.05 30.81
CA THR A 542 -36.23 -35.42 31.33
C THR A 542 -35.08 -35.53 32.34
N GLY A 543 -34.37 -34.46 32.64
CA GLY A 543 -33.32 -34.42 33.69
C GLY A 543 -32.07 -35.25 33.41
N LYS A 544 -31.80 -35.66 32.14
CA LYS A 544 -30.61 -36.42 31.76
C LYS A 544 -29.81 -35.68 30.70
N TYR A 545 -28.57 -35.33 31.06
CA TYR A 545 -27.57 -34.82 30.13
C TYR A 545 -26.93 -35.94 29.34
N THR A 546 -26.71 -35.72 28.06
CA THR A 546 -25.69 -36.45 27.32
C THR A 546 -24.46 -35.56 27.20
N ASP A 547 -23.26 -36.13 27.46
CA ASP A 547 -21.96 -35.43 27.46
C ASP A 547 -21.49 -34.92 26.08
N ILE A 548 -22.40 -34.74 25.14
CA ILE A 548 -22.07 -34.20 23.83
C ILE A 548 -22.06 -32.69 23.95
N THR A 549 -20.89 -32.13 24.21
CA THR A 549 -20.65 -30.70 24.16
C THR A 549 -20.56 -30.24 22.70
N ILE A 550 -20.92 -28.98 22.43
CA ILE A 550 -20.78 -28.34 21.13
C ILE A 550 -19.33 -28.49 20.57
N ASP A 551 -18.35 -28.57 21.47
CA ASP A 551 -16.95 -28.73 21.14
C ASP A 551 -16.63 -30.01 20.34
N ALA A 552 -17.50 -31.03 20.39
CA ALA A 552 -17.38 -32.25 19.60
C ALA A 552 -17.63 -32.02 18.10
N TYR A 553 -18.30 -30.93 17.73
CA TYR A 553 -18.70 -30.59 16.36
C TYR A 553 -17.93 -29.42 15.75
N LEU A 554 -17.09 -28.75 16.55
CA LEU A 554 -16.27 -27.63 16.11
C LEU A 554 -14.88 -28.11 15.67
N THR A 555 -14.31 -27.47 14.68
CA THR A 555 -12.90 -27.60 14.35
C THR A 555 -12.03 -27.10 15.52
N GLU A 556 -10.74 -27.45 15.53
CA GLU A 556 -9.83 -26.94 16.58
C GLU A 556 -9.73 -25.42 16.60
N GLU A 557 -9.79 -24.79 15.43
CA GLU A 557 -9.75 -23.34 15.27
C GLU A 557 -11.04 -22.66 15.82
N GLU A 558 -12.19 -23.22 15.51
CA GLU A 558 -13.48 -22.75 16.03
C GLU A 558 -13.59 -22.93 17.55
N ARG A 559 -13.06 -24.04 18.11
CA ARG A 559 -12.99 -24.25 19.57
C ARG A 559 -12.11 -23.20 20.26
N ALA A 560 -10.94 -22.91 19.70
CA ALA A 560 -10.04 -21.90 20.24
C ALA A 560 -10.67 -20.51 20.23
N ALA A 561 -11.29 -20.12 19.12
CA ALA A 561 -11.99 -18.83 18.99
C ALA A 561 -13.18 -18.72 19.97
N ARG A 562 -13.92 -19.81 20.18
CA ARG A 562 -15.01 -19.86 21.14
C ARG A 562 -14.52 -19.72 22.58
N GLN A 563 -13.43 -20.42 22.96
CA GLN A 563 -12.86 -20.30 24.30
C GLN A 563 -12.36 -18.89 24.60
N GLU A 564 -11.74 -18.25 23.64
CA GLU A 564 -11.30 -16.85 23.77
C GLU A 564 -12.52 -15.91 23.95
N LYS A 565 -13.58 -16.10 23.18
CA LYS A 565 -14.83 -15.31 23.30
C LYS A 565 -15.51 -15.51 24.66
N LEU A 566 -15.51 -16.73 25.18
CA LEU A 566 -16.09 -17.05 26.51
C LEU A 566 -15.25 -16.42 27.64
N ALA A 567 -13.93 -16.46 27.55
CA ALA A 567 -13.03 -15.82 28.51
C ALA A 567 -13.27 -14.30 28.56
N LYS A 568 -13.32 -13.64 27.41
CA LYS A 568 -13.62 -12.20 27.31
C LYS A 568 -14.99 -11.83 27.89
N ARG A 569 -16.01 -12.69 27.71
CA ARG A 569 -17.33 -12.48 28.32
C ARG A 569 -17.31 -12.60 29.84
N GLN A 570 -16.53 -13.56 30.38
CA GLN A 570 -16.40 -13.74 31.83
C GLN A 570 -15.64 -12.58 32.48
N GLU A 571 -14.59 -12.07 31.83
CA GLU A 571 -13.85 -10.87 32.24
C GLU A 571 -14.77 -9.64 32.27
N ALA A 572 -15.52 -9.40 31.20
CA ALA A 572 -16.48 -8.29 31.12
C ALA A 572 -17.61 -8.38 32.16
N GLN A 573 -18.07 -9.58 32.50
CA GLN A 573 -19.06 -9.80 33.56
C GLN A 573 -18.46 -9.58 34.96
N ALA A 574 -17.20 -9.97 35.17
CA ALA A 574 -16.48 -9.74 36.42
C ALA A 574 -16.24 -8.24 36.68
N GLU A 575 -15.92 -7.47 35.62
CA GLU A 575 -15.74 -6.01 35.70
C GLU A 575 -17.07 -5.25 35.92
N SER A 576 -18.18 -5.82 35.48
CA SER A 576 -19.52 -5.22 35.65
C SER A 576 -20.23 -5.59 36.95
N ALA A 577 -19.66 -6.50 37.75
CA ALA A 577 -20.21 -6.86 39.04
C ALA A 577 -20.08 -5.71 40.05
N PRO A 578 -21.15 -5.28 40.76
CA PRO A 578 -21.02 -4.22 41.73
C PRO A 578 -20.05 -4.64 42.85
N THR A 579 -19.05 -3.83 43.13
CA THR A 579 -18.24 -3.98 44.34
C THR A 579 -19.17 -3.85 45.55
N GLU A 580 -19.40 -4.94 46.27
CA GLU A 580 -20.03 -4.90 47.57
C GLU A 580 -19.14 -4.09 48.52
N ASP A 581 -19.55 -2.88 48.79
CA ASP A 581 -18.94 -2.01 49.78
C ASP A 581 -19.26 -2.59 51.19
N ALA A 582 -18.25 -3.16 51.80
CA ALA A 582 -18.29 -3.71 53.14
C ALA A 582 -18.41 -2.58 54.18
N THR A 583 -19.62 -2.15 54.45
CA THR A 583 -19.92 -1.42 55.68
C THR A 583 -20.97 -2.20 56.45
N GLN A 584 -20.49 -2.97 57.42
CA GLN A 584 -21.32 -3.50 58.50
C GLN A 584 -21.77 -2.35 59.40
N PRO A 585 -23.06 -2.32 59.78
CA PRO A 585 -23.48 -1.65 60.99
C PRO A 585 -23.66 -2.69 62.11
N THR A 586 -23.01 -2.39 63.20
CA THR A 586 -23.10 -3.05 64.49
C THR A 586 -24.53 -3.13 65.02
N GLU A 587 -24.90 -4.32 65.50
CA GLU A 587 -26.11 -4.61 66.26
C GLU A 587 -26.17 -3.77 67.54
N GLU A 588 -27.33 -3.17 67.82
CA GLU A 588 -27.82 -2.92 69.13
C GLU A 588 -29.23 -3.54 69.30
N THR A 589 -29.29 -4.51 70.22
CA THR A 589 -30.41 -5.27 70.70
C THR A 589 -31.46 -4.37 71.36
N LYS A 590 -32.72 -4.50 70.95
CA LYS A 590 -33.87 -4.35 71.89
C LYS A 590 -35.02 -5.24 71.53
N GLN A 591 -35.28 -6.25 72.42
CA GLN A 591 -36.52 -7.00 72.56
C GLN A 591 -37.66 -6.07 72.93
N THR A 592 -38.83 -6.26 72.34
CA THR A 592 -40.11 -6.18 73.03
C THR A 592 -41.14 -7.04 72.31
N GLN A 593 -41.78 -7.87 73.11
CA GLN A 593 -42.93 -8.77 72.84
C GLN A 593 -44.18 -7.97 72.49
N GLU A 594 -45.07 -8.65 71.81
CA GLU A 594 -46.46 -8.84 72.00
C GLU A 594 -47.36 -8.72 70.75
N THR A 595 -47.97 -9.80 70.47
CA THR A 595 -49.41 -10.22 70.37
C THR A 595 -50.04 -10.05 68.95
N GLN A 596 -50.46 -11.22 68.46
CA GLN A 596 -51.60 -11.41 67.54
C GLN A 596 -52.90 -10.94 68.18
N PRO A 597 -53.99 -10.61 67.43
CA PRO A 597 -54.74 -11.64 66.71
C PRO A 597 -55.42 -11.22 65.39
N ALA A 598 -55.71 -12.23 64.61
CA ALA A 598 -56.76 -12.53 63.66
C ALA A 598 -57.84 -11.47 63.29
N ALA A 599 -57.98 -11.24 61.96
CA ALA A 599 -59.22 -11.44 61.18
C ALA A 599 -58.86 -11.42 59.68
#